data_f6614b0151a167f899ef29ce098c04bd
#
_entry.id   f6614b0151a167f899ef29ce098c04bd
#
_cell.length_a   1.000
_cell.length_b   1.000
_cell.length_c   1.000
_cell.angle_alpha   90.00
_cell.angle_beta   90.00
_cell.angle_gamma   90.00
#
_symmetry.space_group_name_H-M   'P 1'
#
loop_
_entity.id
_entity.type
_entity.pdbx_description
1 polymer ?
#
loop_
_entity_poly.entity_id
_entity_poly.type
_entity_poly.pdbx_seq_one_letter_code
_entity_poly.pdbx_strand_id
1 'polypeptide(L)'
;MSDTARTGTSDPAADSRSNYDYKSDDVERPGLMADLDALVEGEVRFDTYTRNLYATDASAYQQLPIGVVAPDSTADVTAVMEYCADHEIPVLPRGGGTSLAGQAVNEAVVLDFKKRMDAVLDVDPEGATVRAQPGITLARLNNNLKPYGLKYAPDPAWGDKSVLGGCIGNNTTGAHSLKYEKADGYIEEVEVVLADGTVTTFGWMDAEELHDRAAAVGPDDPLEDQIYAAVSRILREKDAEIEERYPDLTRNVSGYNLDKLREDIEERGEVNVGRLLAGSEGTLAIVTEAEVSLEPIPAETAVVLLTYDEILDAMRDVAPILEHDPSAVEVMDDVLLDLARDTAEFSDLVGTLPEGTNSALLVEFYAETVAEGQRKVADLLADRLPGYDPETGLDASEGAPTTDDDPYAVDALEAYDDEQQSRFWKMRKAGLPILLSRTGDDKHWPFVEDTA
;
A
#
# COMPACT_ATOMS: atom_id res chain seq x y z
N MET A 1 62.67 -12.76 1.57
CA MET A 1 62.89 -12.04 2.80
C MET A 1 62.98 -10.58 2.48
N SER A 2 61.92 -9.89 2.64
CA SER A 2 61.80 -8.50 3.08
C SER A 2 60.35 -8.10 2.97
N ASP A 3 59.77 -8.14 4.10
CA ASP A 3 58.44 -7.68 4.42
C ASP A 3 58.49 -6.15 4.35
N THR A 4 57.80 -5.52 3.39
CA THR A 4 57.60 -4.09 3.39
C THR A 4 56.15 -3.84 3.74
N ALA A 5 55.88 -3.73 5.04
CA ALA A 5 54.67 -3.17 5.58
C ALA A 5 54.44 -1.77 4.98
N ARG A 6 53.38 -1.61 4.18
CA ARG A 6 52.83 -0.31 3.82
C ARG A 6 52.09 0.25 5.03
N THR A 7 52.77 1.07 5.80
CA THR A 7 52.12 2.03 6.71
C THR A 7 51.61 3.22 5.90
N GLY A 8 50.45 3.08 5.31
CA GLY A 8 49.69 4.23 4.82
C GLY A 8 49.00 4.86 6.02
N THR A 9 49.53 5.96 6.53
CA THR A 9 48.78 6.89 7.37
C THR A 9 47.75 7.56 6.47
N SER A 10 46.52 7.06 6.47
CA SER A 10 45.40 7.79 5.89
C SER A 10 45.21 9.07 6.69
N ASP A 11 45.33 10.23 6.03
CA ASP A 11 44.97 11.51 6.60
C ASP A 11 43.48 11.49 6.93
N PRO A 12 43.06 11.59 8.20
CA PRO A 12 41.62 11.57 8.54
C PRO A 12 40.83 12.74 7.97
N ALA A 13 41.51 13.78 7.43
CA ALA A 13 40.90 14.87 6.70
C ALA A 13 40.64 14.55 5.21
N ALA A 14 41.37 13.55 4.65
CA ALA A 14 41.19 13.13 3.24
C ALA A 14 40.02 12.16 3.05
N ASP A 15 39.48 11.56 4.11
CA ASP A 15 38.32 10.65 4.08
C ASP A 15 37.02 11.37 4.53
N SER A 16 37.00 12.69 4.51
CA SER A 16 35.80 13.48 4.76
C SER A 16 34.89 13.41 3.54
N ARG A 17 33.84 12.59 3.58
CA ARG A 17 32.80 12.47 2.55
C ARG A 17 31.99 13.77 2.32
N SER A 18 32.33 14.85 3.02
CA SER A 18 31.81 16.20 2.75
C SER A 18 32.18 16.74 1.36
N ASN A 19 33.16 16.13 0.69
CA ASN A 19 33.59 16.50 -0.67
C ASN A 19 33.24 15.42 -1.73
N TYR A 20 32.40 14.45 -1.38
CA TYR A 20 31.98 13.43 -2.33
C TYR A 20 31.13 14.04 -3.44
N ASP A 21 31.58 13.86 -4.70
CA ASP A 21 30.86 14.31 -5.88
C ASP A 21 30.07 13.15 -6.49
N TYR A 22 28.77 13.16 -6.31
CA TYR A 22 27.85 12.12 -6.83
C TYR A 22 27.83 12.01 -8.36
N LYS A 23 28.42 12.97 -9.10
CA LYS A 23 28.52 12.95 -10.56
C LYS A 23 29.82 12.38 -11.07
N SER A 24 30.84 12.25 -10.21
CA SER A 24 32.17 11.79 -10.64
C SER A 24 32.78 10.70 -9.77
N ASP A 25 32.46 10.68 -8.47
CA ASP A 25 33.08 9.75 -7.53
C ASP A 25 32.32 8.40 -7.52
N ASP A 26 33.05 7.29 -7.71
CA ASP A 26 32.52 5.93 -7.65
C ASP A 26 31.31 5.68 -8.61
N VAL A 27 31.26 6.37 -9.74
CA VAL A 27 30.20 6.22 -10.75
C VAL A 27 30.47 5.00 -11.62
N GLU A 28 29.49 4.08 -11.63
CA GLU A 28 29.44 3.01 -12.63
C GLU A 28 28.66 3.47 -13.87
N ARG A 29 29.06 2.97 -15.06
CA ARG A 29 28.45 3.31 -16.36
C ARG A 29 28.35 4.84 -16.59
N PRO A 30 29.48 5.59 -16.51
CA PRO A 30 29.45 7.06 -16.62
C PRO A 30 28.89 7.57 -17.96
N GLY A 31 29.01 6.79 -19.04
CA GLY A 31 28.39 7.12 -20.34
C GLY A 31 26.88 7.16 -20.26
N LEU A 32 26.25 6.08 -19.75
CA LEU A 32 24.81 6.00 -19.56
C LEU A 32 24.29 7.10 -18.63
N MET A 33 25.03 7.37 -17.53
CA MET A 33 24.69 8.46 -16.63
C MET A 33 24.68 9.81 -17.35
N ALA A 34 25.72 10.09 -18.14
CA ALA A 34 25.85 11.37 -18.86
C ALA A 34 24.77 11.54 -19.93
N ASP A 35 24.39 10.45 -20.61
CA ASP A 35 23.31 10.48 -21.60
C ASP A 35 21.97 10.80 -20.95
N LEU A 36 21.64 10.14 -19.84
CA LEU A 36 20.39 10.41 -19.10
C LEU A 36 20.41 11.81 -18.43
N ASP A 37 21.53 12.27 -17.84
CA ASP A 37 21.67 13.60 -17.23
C ASP A 37 21.50 14.73 -18.27
N ALA A 38 21.74 14.43 -19.55
CA ALA A 38 21.52 15.38 -20.64
C ALA A 38 20.07 15.42 -21.16
N LEU A 39 19.27 14.41 -20.86
CA LEU A 39 17.90 14.27 -21.34
C LEU A 39 16.85 14.75 -20.35
N VAL A 40 17.15 14.75 -19.03
CA VAL A 40 16.18 15.07 -18.00
C VAL A 40 16.54 16.34 -17.24
N GLU A 41 15.52 17.05 -16.76
CA GLU A 41 15.69 18.18 -15.83
C GLU A 41 15.84 17.71 -14.38
N GLY A 42 15.39 16.49 -14.10
CA GLY A 42 15.47 15.81 -12.82
C GLY A 42 16.90 15.45 -12.41
N GLU A 43 17.03 14.66 -11.38
CA GLU A 43 18.31 14.28 -10.79
C GLU A 43 18.74 12.88 -11.25
N VAL A 44 19.96 12.72 -11.76
CA VAL A 44 20.53 11.43 -12.18
C VAL A 44 21.69 11.02 -11.27
N ARG A 45 21.64 9.81 -10.72
CA ARG A 45 22.59 9.28 -9.72
C ARG A 45 23.00 7.85 -10.05
N PHE A 46 24.26 7.66 -10.38
CA PHE A 46 24.84 6.34 -10.71
C PHE A 46 26.00 5.98 -9.79
N ASP A 47 26.27 6.79 -8.77
CA ASP A 47 27.29 6.52 -7.79
C ASP A 47 26.94 5.31 -6.91
N THR A 48 27.97 4.62 -6.44
CA THR A 48 27.83 3.41 -5.62
C THR A 48 27.04 3.66 -4.34
N TYR A 49 27.18 4.84 -3.73
CA TYR A 49 26.47 5.17 -2.49
C TYR A 49 24.95 5.24 -2.72
N THR A 50 24.51 6.00 -3.72
CA THR A 50 23.09 6.10 -4.08
C THR A 50 22.52 4.74 -4.48
N ARG A 51 23.21 3.97 -5.33
CA ARG A 51 22.75 2.65 -5.75
C ARG A 51 22.54 1.70 -4.58
N ASN A 52 23.40 1.72 -3.54
CA ASN A 52 23.22 0.93 -2.33
C ASN A 52 22.00 1.37 -1.49
N LEU A 53 21.63 2.66 -1.49
CA LEU A 53 20.42 3.13 -0.79
C LEU A 53 19.13 2.58 -1.44
N TYR A 54 19.16 2.32 -2.75
CA TYR A 54 18.01 1.80 -3.50
C TYR A 54 18.08 0.28 -3.74
N ALA A 55 19.10 -0.39 -3.20
CA ALA A 55 19.28 -1.83 -3.37
C ALA A 55 18.31 -2.67 -2.53
N THR A 56 17.59 -2.07 -1.59
CA THR A 56 16.65 -2.74 -0.70
C THR A 56 15.30 -2.00 -0.64
N ASP A 57 14.26 -2.72 -0.32
CA ASP A 57 12.95 -2.22 0.08
C ASP A 57 12.59 -2.78 1.48
N ALA A 58 11.31 -2.90 1.83
CA ALA A 58 10.90 -3.51 3.09
C ALA A 58 10.93 -5.04 3.07
N SER A 59 11.19 -5.66 1.92
CA SER A 59 11.31 -7.11 1.77
C SER A 59 12.63 -7.68 2.29
N ALA A 60 12.79 -8.98 2.18
CA ALA A 60 14.04 -9.69 2.46
C ALA A 60 15.03 -9.66 1.28
N TYR A 61 14.63 -9.11 0.14
CA TYR A 61 15.44 -9.12 -1.08
C TYR A 61 16.40 -7.93 -1.14
N GLN A 62 17.49 -8.12 -1.87
CA GLN A 62 18.46 -7.08 -2.17
C GLN A 62 18.93 -7.22 -3.61
N GLN A 63 18.75 -6.16 -4.40
CA GLN A 63 19.23 -6.08 -5.78
C GLN A 63 19.79 -4.69 -6.06
N LEU A 64 21.05 -4.61 -6.47
CA LEU A 64 21.70 -3.34 -6.77
C LEU A 64 21.17 -2.79 -8.10
N PRO A 65 20.59 -1.58 -8.14
CA PRO A 65 20.11 -0.99 -9.39
C PRO A 65 21.25 -0.57 -10.32
N ILE A 66 20.97 -0.39 -11.60
CA ILE A 66 21.89 0.19 -12.58
C ILE A 66 22.20 1.64 -12.22
N GLY A 67 21.18 2.41 -11.90
CA GLY A 67 21.26 3.81 -11.50
C GLY A 67 19.90 4.28 -11.00
N VAL A 68 19.81 5.53 -10.57
CA VAL A 68 18.60 6.17 -10.06
C VAL A 68 18.37 7.50 -10.77
N VAL A 69 17.15 7.72 -11.24
CA VAL A 69 16.68 8.98 -11.77
C VAL A 69 15.50 9.45 -10.92
N ALA A 70 15.53 10.70 -10.44
CA ALA A 70 14.41 11.35 -9.80
C ALA A 70 13.80 12.35 -10.80
N PRO A 71 12.74 11.96 -11.55
CA PRO A 71 12.15 12.81 -12.57
C PRO A 71 11.43 14.03 -11.97
N ASP A 72 11.47 15.18 -12.65
CA ASP A 72 10.74 16.40 -12.29
C ASP A 72 9.35 16.47 -12.96
N SER A 73 9.18 15.73 -14.07
CA SER A 73 8.00 15.82 -14.94
C SER A 73 7.72 14.54 -15.73
N THR A 74 6.53 14.45 -16.30
CA THR A 74 6.18 13.41 -17.29
C THR A 74 7.15 13.39 -18.48
N ALA A 75 7.67 14.58 -18.89
CA ALA A 75 8.64 14.66 -19.98
C ALA A 75 9.97 13.97 -19.64
N ASP A 76 10.45 14.08 -18.39
CA ASP A 76 11.62 13.35 -17.93
C ASP A 76 11.40 11.84 -17.95
N VAL A 77 10.23 11.38 -17.51
CA VAL A 77 9.86 9.95 -17.54
C VAL A 77 9.84 9.44 -18.98
N THR A 78 9.23 10.18 -19.91
CA THR A 78 9.22 9.87 -21.33
C THR A 78 10.62 9.74 -21.89
N ALA A 79 11.49 10.72 -21.64
CA ALA A 79 12.86 10.72 -22.15
C ALA A 79 13.67 9.52 -21.63
N VAL A 80 13.50 9.14 -20.35
CA VAL A 80 14.15 7.93 -19.79
C VAL A 80 13.58 6.68 -20.43
N MET A 81 12.26 6.59 -20.61
CA MET A 81 11.62 5.40 -21.20
C MET A 81 12.05 5.18 -22.65
N GLU A 82 12.00 6.21 -23.49
CA GLU A 82 12.46 6.16 -24.88
C GLU A 82 13.92 5.71 -24.96
N TYR A 83 14.80 6.37 -24.19
CA TYR A 83 16.22 6.02 -24.17
C TYR A 83 16.47 4.58 -23.72
N CYS A 84 15.81 4.17 -22.62
CA CYS A 84 16.00 2.82 -22.09
C CYS A 84 15.39 1.74 -22.99
N ALA A 85 14.28 2.01 -23.66
CA ALA A 85 13.69 1.11 -24.66
C ALA A 85 14.63 0.90 -25.85
N ASP A 86 15.20 1.97 -26.42
CA ASP A 86 16.14 1.91 -27.53
C ASP A 86 17.44 1.15 -27.19
N HIS A 87 17.82 1.10 -25.92
CA HIS A 87 19.05 0.46 -25.44
C HIS A 87 18.80 -0.87 -24.69
N GLU A 88 17.56 -1.37 -24.67
CA GLU A 88 17.17 -2.61 -23.97
C GLU A 88 17.55 -2.59 -22.47
N ILE A 89 17.41 -1.43 -21.81
CA ILE A 89 17.71 -1.21 -20.39
C ILE A 89 16.41 -1.32 -19.59
N PRO A 90 16.33 -2.19 -18.55
CA PRO A 90 15.17 -2.28 -17.69
C PRO A 90 14.93 -0.98 -16.90
N VAL A 91 13.67 -0.59 -16.74
CA VAL A 91 13.24 0.53 -15.92
C VAL A 91 12.34 0.04 -14.80
N LEU A 92 12.49 0.59 -13.58
CA LEU A 92 11.69 0.26 -12.42
C LEU A 92 11.12 1.54 -11.80
N PRO A 93 9.81 1.80 -11.90
CA PRO A 93 9.17 2.87 -11.14
C PRO A 93 9.18 2.53 -9.64
N ARG A 94 9.57 3.50 -8.80
CA ARG A 94 9.68 3.29 -7.36
C ARG A 94 9.07 4.46 -6.59
N GLY A 95 8.25 4.11 -5.61
CA GLY A 95 7.68 5.05 -4.65
C GLY A 95 8.40 5.01 -3.30
N GLY A 96 7.70 4.61 -2.25
CA GLY A 96 8.22 4.57 -0.89
C GLY A 96 9.18 3.41 -0.57
N GLY A 97 9.25 2.39 -1.42
CA GLY A 97 9.99 1.15 -1.14
C GLY A 97 9.45 0.39 0.07
N THR A 98 8.14 0.42 0.28
CA THR A 98 7.44 -0.22 1.41
C THR A 98 6.93 -1.63 1.10
N SER A 99 7.15 -2.12 -0.10
CA SER A 99 6.76 -3.46 -0.55
C SER A 99 7.47 -4.57 0.21
N LEU A 100 6.75 -5.65 0.50
CA LEU A 100 7.25 -6.79 1.29
C LEU A 100 7.69 -7.98 0.42
N ALA A 101 7.30 -8.03 -0.86
CA ALA A 101 7.61 -9.13 -1.77
C ALA A 101 8.74 -8.83 -2.78
N GLY A 102 9.38 -7.66 -2.68
CA GLY A 102 10.59 -7.33 -3.49
C GLY A 102 10.30 -6.63 -4.81
N GLN A 103 9.06 -6.21 -5.08
CA GLN A 103 8.71 -5.56 -6.35
C GLN A 103 9.34 -4.18 -6.54
N ALA A 104 9.91 -3.58 -5.48
CA ALA A 104 10.56 -2.27 -5.57
C ALA A 104 12.10 -2.35 -5.67
N VAL A 105 12.69 -3.53 -5.97
CA VAL A 105 14.13 -3.72 -6.17
C VAL A 105 14.40 -4.51 -7.47
N ASN A 106 15.34 -4.04 -8.29
CA ASN A 106 15.73 -4.71 -9.52
C ASN A 106 17.09 -4.19 -10.04
N GLU A 107 17.75 -4.96 -10.93
CA GLU A 107 18.85 -4.48 -11.75
C GLU A 107 18.30 -3.66 -12.94
N ALA A 108 17.88 -2.42 -12.66
CA ALA A 108 17.21 -1.52 -13.57
C ALA A 108 17.65 -0.07 -13.34
N VAL A 109 17.29 0.84 -14.26
CA VAL A 109 17.24 2.27 -13.95
C VAL A 109 16.00 2.51 -13.11
N VAL A 110 16.19 2.91 -11.85
CA VAL A 110 15.10 3.18 -10.91
C VAL A 110 14.61 4.61 -11.13
N LEU A 111 13.30 4.80 -11.32
CA LEU A 111 12.64 6.10 -11.32
C LEU A 111 12.06 6.38 -9.93
N ASP A 112 12.69 7.29 -9.17
CA ASP A 112 12.23 7.67 -7.83
C ASP A 112 11.24 8.85 -7.90
N PHE A 113 9.96 8.55 -7.85
CA PHE A 113 8.89 9.54 -7.90
C PHE A 113 8.75 10.34 -6.61
N LYS A 114 9.09 9.76 -5.47
CA LYS A 114 8.88 10.37 -4.15
C LYS A 114 9.62 11.69 -3.95
N LYS A 115 10.74 11.89 -4.65
CA LYS A 115 11.58 13.07 -4.45
C LYS A 115 11.01 14.37 -5.04
N ARG A 116 10.33 14.28 -6.20
CA ARG A 116 10.02 15.46 -7.00
C ARG A 116 8.61 15.49 -7.59
N MET A 117 8.06 14.35 -7.97
CA MET A 117 6.71 14.25 -8.51
C MET A 117 5.72 13.89 -7.38
N ASP A 118 5.54 14.82 -6.40
CA ASP A 118 4.80 14.57 -5.16
C ASP A 118 3.72 15.63 -4.86
N ALA A 119 3.24 16.32 -5.88
CA ALA A 119 2.26 17.39 -5.74
C ALA A 119 0.81 16.90 -5.79
N VAL A 120 -0.10 17.58 -5.08
CA VAL A 120 -1.53 17.61 -5.39
C VAL A 120 -1.72 18.64 -6.50
N LEU A 121 -2.34 18.25 -7.61
CA LEU A 121 -2.50 19.08 -8.80
C LEU A 121 -3.85 19.78 -8.80
N ASP A 122 -4.92 19.06 -8.47
CA ASP A 122 -6.27 19.58 -8.39
C ASP A 122 -7.09 18.82 -7.34
N VAL A 123 -8.09 19.48 -6.75
CA VAL A 123 -9.06 18.87 -5.83
C VAL A 123 -10.44 19.33 -6.24
N ASP A 124 -11.33 18.40 -6.54
CA ASP A 124 -12.76 18.66 -6.74
C ASP A 124 -13.55 18.15 -5.50
N PRO A 125 -13.87 19.02 -4.54
CA PRO A 125 -14.63 18.60 -3.37
C PRO A 125 -16.10 18.25 -3.67
N GLU A 126 -16.68 18.76 -4.76
CA GLU A 126 -18.07 18.47 -5.13
C GLU A 126 -18.16 17.12 -5.86
N GLY A 127 -17.19 16.83 -6.73
CA GLY A 127 -17.03 15.54 -7.39
C GLY A 127 -16.39 14.47 -6.48
N ALA A 128 -15.89 14.86 -5.30
CA ALA A 128 -15.13 14.02 -4.39
C ALA A 128 -13.97 13.30 -5.10
N THR A 129 -13.15 14.05 -5.86
CA THR A 129 -11.95 13.54 -6.52
C THR A 129 -10.72 14.38 -6.23
N VAL A 130 -9.54 13.80 -6.44
CA VAL A 130 -8.25 14.48 -6.38
C VAL A 130 -7.37 14.00 -7.52
N ARG A 131 -6.72 14.94 -8.23
CA ARG A 131 -5.63 14.64 -9.16
C ARG A 131 -4.31 14.93 -8.48
N ALA A 132 -3.42 13.95 -8.46
CA ALA A 132 -2.13 14.07 -7.80
C ALA A 132 -1.02 13.29 -8.52
N GLN A 133 0.23 13.68 -8.25
CA GLN A 133 1.41 12.99 -8.75
C GLN A 133 1.70 11.71 -7.93
N PRO A 134 2.29 10.67 -8.55
CA PRO A 134 2.42 9.34 -7.96
C PRO A 134 3.35 9.29 -6.74
N GLY A 135 4.26 10.24 -6.58
CA GLY A 135 5.22 10.29 -5.48
C GLY A 135 4.68 10.89 -4.17
N ILE A 136 3.44 11.41 -4.15
CA ILE A 136 2.86 11.96 -2.93
C ILE A 136 2.60 10.85 -1.90
N THR A 137 3.04 11.05 -0.65
CA THR A 137 2.71 10.10 0.42
C THR A 137 1.23 10.21 0.80
N LEU A 138 0.60 9.07 1.16
CA LEU A 138 -0.81 9.06 1.52
C LEU A 138 -1.12 9.97 2.72
N ALA A 139 -0.22 10.02 3.71
CA ALA A 139 -0.36 10.94 4.83
C ALA A 139 -0.38 12.41 4.39
N ARG A 140 0.48 12.79 3.43
CA ARG A 140 0.50 14.15 2.88
C ARG A 140 -0.74 14.42 2.02
N LEU A 141 -1.16 13.46 1.20
CA LEU A 141 -2.39 13.55 0.41
C LEU A 141 -3.59 13.80 1.34
N ASN A 142 -3.81 12.93 2.33
CA ASN A 142 -4.92 13.06 3.27
C ASN A 142 -4.86 14.34 4.12
N ASN A 143 -3.66 14.83 4.48
CA ASN A 143 -3.53 16.13 5.13
C ASN A 143 -3.98 17.31 4.23
N ASN A 144 -3.77 17.22 2.91
CA ASN A 144 -4.27 18.22 1.96
C ASN A 144 -5.79 18.14 1.76
N LEU A 145 -6.38 16.95 1.90
CA LEU A 145 -7.82 16.69 1.72
C LEU A 145 -8.65 16.99 2.98
N LYS A 146 -8.02 16.92 4.15
CA LYS A 146 -8.68 17.15 5.45
C LYS A 146 -9.51 18.44 5.55
N PRO A 147 -9.06 19.61 4.99
CA PRO A 147 -9.87 20.84 5.01
C PRO A 147 -11.20 20.74 4.26
N TYR A 148 -11.33 19.78 3.35
CA TYR A 148 -12.56 19.52 2.59
C TYR A 148 -13.45 18.46 3.25
N GLY A 149 -13.01 17.86 4.37
CA GLY A 149 -13.71 16.75 5.02
C GLY A 149 -13.63 15.43 4.25
N LEU A 150 -12.63 15.30 3.37
CA LEU A 150 -12.42 14.16 2.49
C LEU A 150 -11.10 13.45 2.80
N LYS A 151 -11.02 12.18 2.40
CA LYS A 151 -9.80 11.36 2.46
C LYS A 151 -9.71 10.41 1.26
N TYR A 152 -8.50 10.06 0.85
CA TYR A 152 -8.24 8.85 0.06
C TYR A 152 -8.28 7.66 1.03
N ALA A 153 -9.17 6.72 0.76
CA ALA A 153 -9.56 5.73 1.75
C ALA A 153 -8.63 4.53 1.93
N PRO A 154 -7.95 3.97 0.90
CA PRO A 154 -6.96 2.93 1.10
C PRO A 154 -5.86 3.38 2.08
N ASP A 155 -5.69 2.66 3.21
CA ASP A 155 -4.84 3.10 4.31
C ASP A 155 -3.82 2.02 4.75
N PRO A 156 -2.79 1.74 3.93
CA PRO A 156 -1.74 0.80 4.31
C PRO A 156 -1.06 1.21 5.62
N ALA A 157 -0.49 0.23 6.33
CA ALA A 157 0.12 0.44 7.65
C ALA A 157 1.16 1.59 7.68
N TRP A 158 1.87 1.83 6.56
CA TRP A 158 2.89 2.87 6.42
C TRP A 158 2.48 4.04 5.52
N GLY A 159 1.28 4.55 5.68
CA GLY A 159 0.76 5.67 4.88
C GLY A 159 1.62 6.94 4.92
N ASP A 160 2.51 7.11 5.90
CA ASP A 160 3.53 8.17 5.97
C ASP A 160 4.71 7.95 5.01
N LYS A 161 4.89 6.75 4.50
CA LYS A 161 5.97 6.33 3.58
C LYS A 161 5.46 5.86 2.23
N SER A 162 4.35 5.14 2.22
CA SER A 162 3.69 4.68 1.01
C SER A 162 3.20 5.86 0.18
N VAL A 163 3.35 5.78 -1.13
CA VAL A 163 2.97 6.85 -2.06
C VAL A 163 1.81 6.40 -2.95
N LEU A 164 1.07 7.36 -3.51
CA LEU A 164 -0.12 7.09 -4.32
C LEU A 164 0.16 6.12 -5.48
N GLY A 165 1.18 6.38 -6.30
CA GLY A 165 1.54 5.49 -7.42
C GLY A 165 1.98 4.10 -6.97
N GLY A 166 2.65 3.98 -5.80
CA GLY A 166 2.97 2.69 -5.21
C GLY A 166 1.75 1.94 -4.73
N CYS A 167 0.75 2.65 -4.17
CA CYS A 167 -0.51 2.05 -3.74
C CYS A 167 -1.35 1.56 -4.92
N ILE A 168 -1.37 2.31 -6.02
CA ILE A 168 -1.99 1.86 -7.27
C ILE A 168 -1.24 0.63 -7.80
N GLY A 169 0.08 0.72 -7.99
CA GLY A 169 0.87 -0.39 -8.53
C GLY A 169 0.75 -1.69 -7.73
N ASN A 170 0.57 -1.62 -6.43
CA ASN A 170 0.43 -2.78 -5.54
C ASN A 170 -1.04 -3.20 -5.32
N ASN A 171 -1.99 -2.47 -5.85
CA ASN A 171 -3.43 -2.57 -5.53
C ASN A 171 -3.68 -2.64 -4.02
N THR A 172 -3.13 -1.66 -3.32
CA THR A 172 -3.00 -1.69 -1.86
C THR A 172 -4.35 -1.79 -1.17
N THR A 173 -4.41 -2.68 -0.18
CA THR A 173 -5.44 -2.76 0.84
C THR A 173 -4.99 -2.02 2.11
N GLY A 174 -5.81 -2.07 3.17
CA GLY A 174 -5.47 -1.48 4.46
C GLY A 174 -6.35 -2.03 5.57
N ALA A 175 -6.18 -1.51 6.77
CA ALA A 175 -6.95 -1.93 7.93
C ALA A 175 -8.47 -1.74 7.74
N HIS A 176 -8.86 -0.73 6.94
CA HIS A 176 -10.26 -0.43 6.64
C HIS A 176 -10.75 -1.02 5.31
N SER A 177 -10.07 -2.04 4.77
CA SER A 177 -10.47 -2.67 3.51
C SER A 177 -11.81 -3.43 3.60
N LEU A 178 -12.29 -3.76 4.80
CA LEU A 178 -13.66 -4.24 5.00
C LEU A 178 -14.70 -3.25 4.49
N LYS A 179 -14.43 -1.94 4.62
CA LYS A 179 -15.33 -0.87 4.22
C LYS A 179 -14.96 -0.26 2.87
N TYR A 180 -13.68 -0.12 2.60
CA TYR A 180 -13.16 0.67 1.49
C TYR A 180 -12.47 -0.17 0.42
N GLU A 181 -12.43 -1.47 0.59
CA GLU A 181 -11.84 -2.42 -0.36
C GLU A 181 -10.38 -2.08 -0.74
N LYS A 182 -10.09 -1.92 -2.02
CA LYS A 182 -8.75 -1.82 -2.59
C LYS A 182 -8.56 -0.55 -3.42
N ALA A 183 -7.29 -0.24 -3.74
CA ALA A 183 -6.93 0.95 -4.51
C ALA A 183 -7.54 1.00 -5.92
N ASP A 184 -7.81 -0.13 -6.57
CA ASP A 184 -8.38 -0.19 -7.92
C ASP A 184 -9.78 0.43 -8.00
N GLY A 185 -10.59 0.31 -6.94
CA GLY A 185 -11.93 0.89 -6.88
C GLY A 185 -11.96 2.42 -6.88
N TYR A 186 -10.83 3.07 -6.58
CA TYR A 186 -10.69 4.53 -6.49
C TYR A 186 -10.09 5.19 -7.72
N ILE A 187 -9.68 4.42 -8.73
CA ILE A 187 -9.07 4.97 -9.95
C ILE A 187 -10.15 5.53 -10.87
N GLU A 188 -10.17 6.86 -11.04
CA GLU A 188 -11.02 7.53 -12.02
C GLU A 188 -10.28 7.68 -13.35
N GLU A 189 -9.05 8.20 -13.32
CA GLU A 189 -8.24 8.42 -14.50
C GLU A 189 -6.74 8.35 -14.14
N VAL A 190 -5.90 7.86 -15.03
CA VAL A 190 -4.44 7.86 -14.86
C VAL A 190 -3.75 8.32 -16.13
N GLU A 191 -2.82 9.27 -16.00
CA GLU A 191 -1.84 9.58 -17.04
C GLU A 191 -0.65 8.62 -16.86
N VAL A 192 -0.21 8.05 -17.97
CA VAL A 192 0.87 7.06 -17.99
C VAL A 192 1.85 7.31 -19.13
N VAL A 193 3.08 6.85 -18.92
CA VAL A 193 4.09 6.66 -19.98
C VAL A 193 4.17 5.17 -20.30
N LEU A 194 3.89 4.83 -21.56
CA LEU A 194 3.95 3.47 -22.10
C LEU A 194 5.42 3.03 -22.36
N ALA A 195 5.59 1.77 -22.70
CA ALA A 195 6.91 1.19 -22.91
C ALA A 195 7.69 1.83 -24.07
N ASP A 196 7.01 2.42 -25.04
CA ASP A 196 7.60 3.13 -26.20
C ASP A 196 7.80 4.64 -25.95
N GLY A 197 7.54 5.13 -24.73
CA GLY A 197 7.59 6.53 -24.35
C GLY A 197 6.31 7.32 -24.65
N THR A 198 5.30 6.72 -25.29
CA THR A 198 4.00 7.39 -25.52
C THR A 198 3.34 7.78 -24.20
N VAL A 199 2.92 9.05 -24.11
CA VAL A 199 2.08 9.53 -23.00
C VAL A 199 0.61 9.38 -23.40
N THR A 200 -0.16 8.73 -22.53
CA THR A 200 -1.62 8.58 -22.75
C THR A 200 -2.37 8.60 -21.41
N THR A 201 -3.69 8.65 -21.49
CA THR A 201 -4.57 8.66 -20.32
C THR A 201 -5.57 7.53 -20.43
N PHE A 202 -5.68 6.75 -19.36
CA PHE A 202 -6.69 5.70 -19.21
C PHE A 202 -7.69 6.10 -18.13
N GLY A 203 -8.97 6.06 -18.47
CA GLY A 203 -10.10 6.37 -17.59
C GLY A 203 -11.35 5.62 -18.04
N TRP A 204 -12.50 6.05 -17.54
CA TRP A 204 -13.79 5.47 -17.91
C TRP A 204 -14.14 5.72 -19.37
N MET A 205 -14.62 4.70 -20.04
CA MET A 205 -15.13 4.77 -21.41
C MET A 205 -16.29 3.78 -21.60
N ASP A 206 -17.14 4.04 -22.58
CA ASP A 206 -18.23 3.12 -22.94
C ASP A 206 -17.65 1.80 -23.47
N ALA A 207 -18.21 0.67 -23.05
CA ALA A 207 -17.74 -0.65 -23.47
C ALA A 207 -17.90 -0.88 -24.99
N GLU A 208 -18.94 -0.29 -25.63
CA GLU A 208 -19.10 -0.33 -27.09
C GLU A 208 -17.99 0.48 -27.78
N GLU A 209 -17.62 1.64 -27.22
CA GLU A 209 -16.50 2.45 -27.71
C GLU A 209 -15.18 1.70 -27.67
N LEU A 210 -14.87 1.00 -26.53
CA LEU A 210 -13.70 0.12 -26.43
C LEU A 210 -13.68 -0.90 -27.58
N HIS A 211 -14.80 -1.55 -27.84
CA HIS A 211 -14.88 -2.59 -28.88
C HIS A 211 -14.77 -2.03 -30.29
N ASP A 212 -15.37 -0.88 -30.55
CA ASP A 212 -15.31 -0.19 -31.84
C ASP A 212 -13.89 0.31 -32.15
N ARG A 213 -13.22 0.92 -31.16
CA ARG A 213 -11.82 1.34 -31.26
C ARG A 213 -10.90 0.15 -31.55
N ALA A 214 -11.14 -0.99 -30.93
CA ALA A 214 -10.35 -2.21 -31.11
C ALA A 214 -10.55 -2.88 -32.49
N ALA A 215 -11.68 -2.67 -33.17
CA ALA A 215 -12.09 -3.46 -34.35
C ALA A 215 -11.20 -3.27 -35.58
N ALA A 216 -10.48 -2.14 -35.68
CA ALA A 216 -9.69 -1.76 -36.87
C ALA A 216 -8.18 -1.74 -36.62
N VAL A 217 -7.71 -2.14 -35.43
CA VAL A 217 -6.30 -2.01 -35.03
C VAL A 217 -5.44 -3.12 -35.60
N GLY A 218 -4.31 -2.75 -36.22
CA GLY A 218 -3.26 -3.64 -36.73
C GLY A 218 -1.96 -3.57 -35.93
N PRO A 219 -0.98 -4.41 -36.24
CA PRO A 219 0.27 -4.50 -35.52
C PRO A 219 1.19 -3.26 -35.66
N ASP A 220 0.95 -2.41 -36.64
CA ASP A 220 1.75 -1.21 -36.93
C ASP A 220 1.07 0.07 -36.41
N ASP A 221 -0.10 -0.06 -35.75
CA ASP A 221 -0.82 1.08 -35.15
C ASP A 221 -0.16 1.48 -33.81
N PRO A 222 -0.45 2.68 -33.27
CA PRO A 222 0.07 3.14 -32.00
C PRO A 222 -0.11 2.12 -30.86
N LEU A 223 0.86 2.03 -29.95
CA LEU A 223 0.83 1.07 -28.84
C LEU A 223 -0.43 1.21 -27.98
N GLU A 224 -0.90 2.43 -27.77
CA GLU A 224 -2.17 2.70 -27.06
C GLU A 224 -3.35 1.98 -27.72
N ASP A 225 -3.51 2.08 -29.05
CA ASP A 225 -4.59 1.41 -29.77
C ASP A 225 -4.44 -0.12 -29.71
N GLN A 226 -3.20 -0.63 -29.78
CA GLN A 226 -2.93 -2.07 -29.61
C GLN A 226 -3.31 -2.56 -28.20
N ILE A 227 -3.13 -1.73 -27.15
CA ILE A 227 -3.54 -2.04 -25.76
C ILE A 227 -5.08 -2.15 -25.71
N TYR A 228 -5.83 -1.18 -26.23
CA TYR A 228 -7.29 -1.25 -26.28
C TYR A 228 -7.78 -2.47 -27.04
N ALA A 229 -7.13 -2.80 -28.18
CA ALA A 229 -7.44 -3.99 -28.95
C ALA A 229 -7.18 -5.29 -28.18
N ALA A 230 -6.07 -5.36 -27.43
CA ALA A 230 -5.71 -6.51 -26.61
C ALA A 230 -6.70 -6.69 -25.45
N VAL A 231 -7.03 -5.62 -24.74
CA VAL A 231 -8.00 -5.63 -23.63
C VAL A 231 -9.39 -6.06 -24.13
N SER A 232 -9.90 -5.41 -25.19
CA SER A 232 -11.18 -5.77 -25.81
C SER A 232 -11.23 -7.24 -26.21
N ARG A 233 -10.16 -7.76 -26.85
CA ARG A 233 -10.08 -9.16 -27.25
C ARG A 233 -10.06 -10.11 -26.03
N ILE A 234 -9.28 -9.82 -24.99
CA ILE A 234 -9.19 -10.64 -23.80
C ILE A 234 -10.56 -10.72 -23.12
N LEU A 235 -11.21 -9.59 -22.87
CA LEU A 235 -12.52 -9.53 -22.21
C LEU A 235 -13.60 -10.32 -22.98
N ARG A 236 -13.55 -10.32 -24.32
CA ARG A 236 -14.53 -11.05 -25.17
C ARG A 236 -14.20 -12.53 -25.33
N GLU A 237 -12.93 -12.89 -25.52
CA GLU A 237 -12.54 -14.28 -25.80
C GLU A 237 -12.33 -15.11 -24.53
N LYS A 238 -12.05 -14.44 -23.41
CA LYS A 238 -11.71 -15.09 -22.13
C LYS A 238 -12.74 -14.83 -21.03
N ASP A 239 -13.88 -14.28 -21.35
CA ASP A 239 -14.95 -13.95 -20.40
C ASP A 239 -15.25 -15.11 -19.42
N ALA A 240 -15.62 -16.27 -19.94
CA ALA A 240 -15.89 -17.45 -19.11
C ALA A 240 -14.68 -17.96 -18.32
N GLU A 241 -13.46 -17.79 -18.84
CA GLU A 241 -12.23 -18.18 -18.14
C GLU A 241 -11.91 -17.21 -17.00
N ILE A 242 -12.18 -15.93 -17.18
CA ILE A 242 -12.05 -14.91 -16.13
C ILE A 242 -13.05 -15.19 -15.01
N GLU A 243 -14.32 -15.38 -15.34
CA GLU A 243 -15.38 -15.73 -14.38
C GLU A 243 -15.09 -17.01 -13.56
N GLU A 244 -14.56 -18.05 -14.20
CA GLU A 244 -14.27 -19.31 -13.55
C GLU A 244 -13.03 -19.28 -12.64
N ARG A 245 -11.99 -18.50 -13.03
CA ARG A 245 -10.67 -18.59 -12.41
C ARG A 245 -10.35 -17.53 -11.38
N TYR A 246 -10.93 -16.34 -11.49
CA TYR A 246 -10.74 -15.33 -10.47
C TYR A 246 -11.51 -15.72 -9.21
N PRO A 247 -10.86 -15.67 -8.04
CA PRO A 247 -11.54 -16.00 -6.79
C PRO A 247 -12.53 -14.88 -6.41
N ASP A 248 -13.71 -15.30 -5.95
CA ASP A 248 -14.70 -14.37 -5.36
C ASP A 248 -14.26 -14.01 -3.93
N LEU A 249 -13.34 -13.06 -3.83
CA LEU A 249 -12.73 -12.62 -2.56
C LEU A 249 -12.63 -11.10 -2.54
N THR A 250 -13.06 -10.49 -1.46
CA THR A 250 -13.02 -9.04 -1.25
C THR A 250 -11.60 -8.46 -1.39
N ARG A 251 -10.57 -9.22 -0.98
CA ARG A 251 -9.17 -8.76 -0.92
C ARG A 251 -8.24 -9.48 -1.90
N ASN A 252 -8.74 -9.92 -3.05
CA ASN A 252 -7.85 -10.45 -4.09
C ASN A 252 -7.03 -9.32 -4.72
N VAL A 253 -5.70 -9.36 -4.54
CA VAL A 253 -4.74 -8.40 -5.12
C VAL A 253 -3.72 -9.10 -6.04
N SER A 254 -3.92 -10.38 -6.34
CA SER A 254 -2.99 -11.17 -7.15
C SER A 254 -3.26 -11.03 -8.64
N GLY A 255 -2.27 -10.60 -9.40
CA GLY A 255 -2.33 -10.48 -10.85
C GLY A 255 -3.03 -9.20 -11.34
N TYR A 256 -3.44 -9.21 -12.61
CA TYR A 256 -4.09 -8.07 -13.24
C TYR A 256 -5.61 -8.12 -13.05
N ASN A 257 -6.27 -7.01 -12.81
CA ASN A 257 -7.70 -6.87 -12.50
C ASN A 257 -8.62 -7.05 -13.74
N LEU A 258 -8.50 -8.17 -14.44
CA LEU A 258 -9.40 -8.46 -15.59
C LEU A 258 -10.84 -8.74 -15.14
N ASP A 259 -11.01 -9.34 -13.96
CA ASP A 259 -12.29 -9.54 -13.30
C ASP A 259 -13.02 -8.22 -13.07
N LYS A 260 -12.31 -7.20 -12.57
CA LYS A 260 -12.89 -5.88 -12.29
C LYS A 260 -13.30 -5.13 -13.57
N LEU A 261 -12.55 -5.28 -14.66
CA LEU A 261 -12.94 -4.74 -15.94
C LEU A 261 -14.20 -5.42 -16.51
N ARG A 262 -14.32 -6.74 -16.31
CA ARG A 262 -15.49 -7.51 -16.66
C ARG A 262 -16.72 -7.06 -15.86
N GLU A 263 -16.57 -6.94 -14.54
CA GLU A 263 -17.62 -6.45 -13.63
C GLU A 263 -18.09 -5.03 -14.02
N ASP A 264 -17.18 -4.10 -14.31
CA ASP A 264 -17.51 -2.75 -14.75
C ASP A 264 -18.44 -2.76 -15.99
N ILE A 265 -18.11 -3.60 -16.98
CA ILE A 265 -18.93 -3.75 -18.20
C ILE A 265 -20.32 -4.31 -17.86
N GLU A 266 -20.40 -5.34 -17.02
CA GLU A 266 -21.66 -5.97 -16.65
C GLU A 266 -22.57 -5.05 -15.84
N GLU A 267 -21.99 -4.30 -14.89
CA GLU A 267 -22.76 -3.48 -13.96
C GLU A 267 -23.12 -2.10 -14.54
N ARG A 268 -22.21 -1.49 -15.32
CA ARG A 268 -22.31 -0.09 -15.74
C ARG A 268 -22.40 0.10 -17.25
N GLY A 269 -22.01 -0.90 -18.05
CA GLY A 269 -21.81 -0.75 -19.49
C GLY A 269 -20.60 0.09 -19.87
N GLU A 270 -19.74 0.41 -18.90
CA GLU A 270 -18.52 1.19 -19.03
C GLU A 270 -17.33 0.36 -18.57
N VAL A 271 -16.11 0.79 -18.92
CA VAL A 271 -14.88 0.13 -18.49
C VAL A 271 -13.79 1.15 -18.23
N ASN A 272 -13.00 0.94 -17.20
CA ASN A 272 -11.82 1.76 -16.92
C ASN A 272 -10.53 0.93 -17.08
N VAL A 273 -9.86 1.07 -18.23
CA VAL A 273 -8.61 0.35 -18.54
C VAL A 273 -7.49 0.72 -17.56
N GLY A 274 -7.54 1.92 -16.95
CA GLY A 274 -6.62 2.35 -15.91
C GLY A 274 -6.60 1.42 -14.67
N ARG A 275 -7.71 0.72 -14.39
CA ARG A 275 -7.78 -0.25 -13.29
C ARG A 275 -6.85 -1.46 -13.46
N LEU A 276 -6.38 -1.76 -14.68
CA LEU A 276 -5.34 -2.79 -14.91
C LEU A 276 -3.98 -2.41 -14.32
N LEU A 277 -3.74 -1.12 -14.07
CA LEU A 277 -2.49 -0.66 -13.45
C LEU A 277 -2.45 -0.97 -11.96
N ALA A 278 -3.61 -1.13 -11.32
CA ALA A 278 -3.69 -1.59 -9.96
C ALA A 278 -3.28 -3.07 -9.88
N GLY A 279 -2.24 -3.35 -9.09
CA GLY A 279 -1.64 -4.68 -9.00
C GLY A 279 -0.67 -5.02 -10.13
N SER A 280 -0.39 -4.09 -11.06
CA SER A 280 0.57 -4.33 -12.14
C SER A 280 2.04 -4.21 -11.70
N GLU A 281 2.31 -3.63 -10.54
CA GLU A 281 3.65 -3.46 -9.96
C GLU A 281 4.65 -2.79 -10.93
N GLY A 282 4.16 -1.87 -11.79
CA GLY A 282 4.97 -1.17 -12.78
C GLY A 282 5.34 -1.99 -14.03
N THR A 283 4.71 -3.15 -14.25
CA THR A 283 5.01 -4.02 -15.40
C THR A 283 4.26 -3.63 -16.69
N LEU A 284 3.20 -2.84 -16.60
CA LEU A 284 2.37 -2.46 -17.76
C LEU A 284 2.69 -1.05 -18.27
N ALA A 285 2.75 -0.07 -17.38
CA ALA A 285 3.04 1.32 -17.70
C ALA A 285 3.54 2.07 -16.46
N ILE A 286 4.05 3.28 -16.65
CA ILE A 286 4.52 4.14 -15.55
C ILE A 286 3.51 5.26 -15.33
N VAL A 287 2.87 5.28 -14.16
CA VAL A 287 1.92 6.33 -13.77
C VAL A 287 2.67 7.63 -13.47
N THR A 288 2.24 8.72 -14.08
CA THR A 288 2.79 10.08 -13.90
C THR A 288 1.80 11.03 -13.21
N GLU A 289 0.49 10.80 -13.38
CA GLU A 289 -0.58 11.44 -12.62
C GLU A 289 -1.71 10.43 -12.39
N ALA A 290 -2.45 10.61 -11.30
CA ALA A 290 -3.66 9.85 -11.04
C ALA A 290 -4.76 10.77 -10.52
N GLU A 291 -5.96 10.62 -11.06
CA GLU A 291 -7.19 11.11 -10.47
C GLU A 291 -7.86 9.95 -9.75
N VAL A 292 -8.12 10.15 -8.46
CA VAL A 292 -8.74 9.14 -7.61
C VAL A 292 -9.95 9.70 -6.89
N SER A 293 -10.96 8.87 -6.69
CA SER A 293 -12.13 9.20 -5.89
C SER A 293 -11.80 9.20 -4.40
N LEU A 294 -12.63 9.90 -3.64
CA LEU A 294 -12.43 10.20 -2.22
C LEU A 294 -13.65 9.80 -1.41
N GLU A 295 -13.40 9.48 -0.15
CA GLU A 295 -14.43 9.20 0.84
C GLU A 295 -14.55 10.34 1.86
N PRO A 296 -15.74 10.57 2.44
CA PRO A 296 -15.87 11.48 3.55
C PRO A 296 -15.12 10.96 4.78
N ILE A 297 -14.48 11.88 5.52
CA ILE A 297 -13.91 11.54 6.83
C ILE A 297 -15.07 11.22 7.76
N PRO A 298 -15.08 10.07 8.49
CA PRO A 298 -16.13 9.75 9.42
C PRO A 298 -16.25 10.83 10.51
N ALA A 299 -17.48 11.13 10.92
CA ALA A 299 -17.73 12.16 11.92
C ALA A 299 -17.15 11.76 13.29
N GLU A 300 -17.34 10.50 13.67
CA GLU A 300 -16.85 9.91 14.92
C GLU A 300 -16.38 8.47 14.67
N THR A 301 -15.47 8.02 15.50
CA THR A 301 -15.05 6.62 15.56
C THR A 301 -15.20 6.08 16.99
N ALA A 302 -15.42 4.78 17.11
CA ALA A 302 -15.40 4.07 18.37
C ALA A 302 -14.57 2.80 18.20
N VAL A 303 -13.65 2.54 19.12
CA VAL A 303 -12.74 1.39 19.04
C VAL A 303 -12.90 0.56 20.31
N VAL A 304 -12.91 -0.75 20.13
CA VAL A 304 -12.84 -1.71 21.24
C VAL A 304 -11.75 -2.74 20.95
N LEU A 305 -11.02 -3.09 21.98
CA LEU A 305 -10.02 -4.15 21.97
C LEU A 305 -10.57 -5.33 22.76
N LEU A 306 -11.02 -6.38 22.08
CA LEU A 306 -11.44 -7.65 22.66
C LEU A 306 -10.22 -8.53 22.94
N THR A 307 -10.14 -9.17 24.08
CA THR A 307 -9.00 -10.01 24.48
C THR A 307 -9.38 -11.48 24.57
N TYR A 308 -8.42 -12.36 24.24
CA TYR A 308 -8.62 -13.81 24.19
C TYR A 308 -7.44 -14.57 24.80
N ASP A 309 -7.72 -15.72 25.39
CA ASP A 309 -6.71 -16.65 25.91
C ASP A 309 -6.00 -17.42 24.76
N GLU A 310 -6.70 -17.64 23.64
CA GLU A 310 -6.20 -18.40 22.50
C GLU A 310 -6.51 -17.68 21.18
N ILE A 311 -5.53 -17.66 20.25
CA ILE A 311 -5.71 -17.01 18.94
C ILE A 311 -6.85 -17.65 18.11
N LEU A 312 -7.08 -18.95 18.26
CA LEU A 312 -8.15 -19.65 17.55
C LEU A 312 -9.54 -19.17 17.99
N ASP A 313 -9.68 -18.75 19.24
CA ASP A 313 -10.92 -18.21 19.77
C ASP A 313 -11.17 -16.80 19.19
N ALA A 314 -10.12 -15.98 19.12
CA ALA A 314 -10.19 -14.71 18.39
C ALA A 314 -10.63 -14.91 16.92
N MET A 315 -10.04 -15.90 16.22
CA MET A 315 -10.41 -16.18 14.84
C MET A 315 -11.86 -16.68 14.66
N ARG A 316 -12.41 -17.40 15.62
CA ARG A 316 -13.81 -17.84 15.60
C ARG A 316 -14.78 -16.69 15.79
N ASP A 317 -14.41 -15.70 16.58
CA ASP A 317 -15.23 -14.50 16.83
C ASP A 317 -15.25 -13.52 15.64
N VAL A 318 -14.34 -13.63 14.66
CA VAL A 318 -14.30 -12.69 13.51
C VAL A 318 -15.62 -12.69 12.74
N ALA A 319 -16.15 -13.86 12.35
CA ALA A 319 -17.37 -13.93 11.54
C ALA A 319 -18.61 -13.35 12.28
N PRO A 320 -18.88 -13.66 13.55
CA PRO A 320 -19.92 -12.98 14.32
C PRO A 320 -19.70 -11.48 14.48
N ILE A 321 -18.45 -11.03 14.69
CA ILE A 321 -18.12 -9.59 14.79
C ILE A 321 -18.49 -8.84 13.51
N LEU A 322 -18.26 -9.45 12.34
CA LEU A 322 -18.60 -8.84 11.05
C LEU A 322 -20.10 -8.58 10.87
N GLU A 323 -20.99 -9.32 11.57
CA GLU A 323 -22.44 -9.08 11.54
C GLU A 323 -22.82 -7.73 12.18
N HIS A 324 -21.95 -7.12 12.99
CA HIS A 324 -22.12 -5.79 13.58
C HIS A 324 -21.71 -4.63 12.67
N ASP A 325 -21.31 -4.89 11.40
CA ASP A 325 -20.88 -3.88 10.42
C ASP A 325 -19.72 -2.99 10.92
N PRO A 326 -18.60 -3.56 11.38
CA PRO A 326 -17.43 -2.80 11.79
C PRO A 326 -16.73 -2.16 10.58
N SER A 327 -16.03 -1.04 10.81
CA SER A 327 -15.17 -0.40 9.81
C SER A 327 -13.82 -1.10 9.67
N ALA A 328 -13.34 -1.74 10.75
CA ALA A 328 -12.12 -2.54 10.75
C ALA A 328 -12.19 -3.64 11.83
N VAL A 329 -11.56 -4.78 11.51
CA VAL A 329 -11.28 -5.87 12.47
C VAL A 329 -9.85 -6.32 12.26
N GLU A 330 -8.99 -6.11 13.27
CA GLU A 330 -7.56 -6.35 13.18
C GLU A 330 -7.06 -7.24 14.30
N VAL A 331 -6.32 -8.30 13.97
CA VAL A 331 -5.77 -9.22 14.96
C VAL A 331 -4.40 -8.79 15.46
N MET A 332 -4.16 -8.99 16.74
CA MET A 332 -2.85 -8.94 17.38
C MET A 332 -2.63 -10.28 18.08
N ASP A 333 -1.59 -11.00 17.67
CA ASP A 333 -1.23 -12.30 18.22
C ASP A 333 -0.31 -12.17 19.45
N ASP A 334 0.02 -13.30 20.08
CA ASP A 334 0.91 -13.38 21.21
C ASP A 334 2.29 -12.80 20.91
N VAL A 335 2.83 -13.04 19.72
CA VAL A 335 4.14 -12.53 19.31
C VAL A 335 4.16 -11.01 19.30
N LEU A 336 3.12 -10.38 18.71
CA LEU A 336 3.00 -8.91 18.68
C LEU A 336 2.78 -8.35 20.09
N LEU A 337 1.92 -8.96 20.90
CA LEU A 337 1.66 -8.53 22.27
C LEU A 337 2.90 -8.63 23.15
N ASP A 338 3.68 -9.70 23.04
CA ASP A 338 4.94 -9.87 23.79
C ASP A 338 5.99 -8.83 23.38
N LEU A 339 6.15 -8.60 22.08
CA LEU A 339 7.05 -7.54 21.58
C LEU A 339 6.61 -6.14 22.03
N ALA A 340 5.30 -5.89 22.08
CA ALA A 340 4.77 -4.63 22.58
C ALA A 340 5.01 -4.46 24.09
N ARG A 341 4.95 -5.53 24.90
CA ARG A 341 5.31 -5.51 26.34
C ARG A 341 6.74 -5.08 26.56
N ASP A 342 7.66 -5.51 25.69
CA ASP A 342 9.09 -5.18 25.76
C ASP A 342 9.42 -3.78 25.20
N THR A 343 8.46 -3.10 24.59
CA THR A 343 8.63 -1.78 23.99
C THR A 343 8.14 -0.69 24.94
N ALA A 344 9.01 0.25 25.33
CA ALA A 344 8.69 1.31 26.30
C ALA A 344 7.47 2.18 25.92
N GLU A 345 7.15 2.29 24.63
CA GLU A 345 5.99 3.05 24.13
C GLU A 345 4.65 2.35 24.42
N PHE A 346 4.64 1.00 24.41
CA PHE A 346 3.40 0.22 24.48
C PHE A 346 3.25 -0.61 25.76
N SER A 347 4.34 -0.76 26.57
CA SER A 347 4.34 -1.57 27.77
C SER A 347 3.23 -1.20 28.76
N ASP A 348 2.94 0.11 28.93
CA ASP A 348 1.88 0.58 29.79
C ASP A 348 0.48 0.18 29.29
N LEU A 349 0.28 0.22 27.97
CA LEU A 349 -0.99 -0.16 27.35
C LEU A 349 -1.22 -1.67 27.48
N VAL A 350 -0.22 -2.47 27.07
CA VAL A 350 -0.30 -3.94 27.16
C VAL A 350 -0.39 -4.40 28.61
N GLY A 351 0.21 -3.66 29.56
CA GLY A 351 0.09 -3.91 30.99
C GLY A 351 -1.32 -3.70 31.57
N THR A 352 -2.24 -3.09 30.82
CA THR A 352 -3.67 -2.98 31.22
C THR A 352 -4.49 -4.18 30.76
N LEU A 353 -3.98 -5.02 29.87
CA LEU A 353 -4.65 -6.25 29.44
C LEU A 353 -4.66 -7.29 30.56
N PRO A 354 -5.68 -8.14 30.64
CA PRO A 354 -5.75 -9.24 31.59
C PRO A 354 -4.50 -10.13 31.57
N GLU A 355 -4.15 -10.68 32.72
CA GLU A 355 -3.08 -11.68 32.82
C GLU A 355 -3.49 -12.94 32.03
N GLY A 356 -2.67 -13.37 31.10
CA GLY A 356 -2.95 -14.55 30.25
C GLY A 356 -3.47 -14.19 28.86
N THR A 357 -3.71 -12.91 28.54
CA THR A 357 -4.09 -12.48 27.18
C THR A 357 -3.02 -12.91 26.16
N ASN A 358 -3.38 -13.80 25.25
CA ASN A 358 -2.54 -14.30 24.16
C ASN A 358 -2.88 -13.70 22.80
N SER A 359 -4.07 -13.16 22.63
CA SER A 359 -4.44 -12.46 21.41
C SER A 359 -5.50 -11.39 21.68
N ALA A 360 -5.62 -10.46 20.75
CA ALA A 360 -6.64 -9.42 20.81
C ALA A 360 -7.18 -9.10 19.41
N LEU A 361 -8.47 -8.75 19.34
CA LEU A 361 -9.08 -8.16 18.14
C LEU A 361 -9.35 -6.68 18.41
N LEU A 362 -8.78 -5.82 17.56
CA LEU A 362 -9.13 -4.42 17.49
C LEU A 362 -10.31 -4.28 16.54
N VAL A 363 -11.45 -3.84 17.05
CA VAL A 363 -12.68 -3.61 16.28
C VAL A 363 -12.99 -2.11 16.30
N GLU A 364 -13.21 -1.54 15.11
CA GLU A 364 -13.57 -0.13 14.97
C GLU A 364 -14.95 0.02 14.32
N PHE A 365 -15.69 1.02 14.78
CA PHE A 365 -16.96 1.44 14.19
C PHE A 365 -16.90 2.90 13.80
N TYR A 366 -17.49 3.24 12.64
CA TYR A 366 -17.84 4.61 12.30
C TYR A 366 -19.21 4.97 12.82
N ALA A 367 -19.38 6.22 13.24
CA ALA A 367 -20.62 6.73 13.81
C ALA A 367 -20.82 8.22 13.48
N GLU A 368 -22.06 8.66 13.54
CA GLU A 368 -22.40 10.09 13.39
C GLU A 368 -22.21 10.85 14.70
N THR A 369 -22.25 10.16 15.84
CA THR A 369 -22.09 10.73 17.17
C THR A 369 -21.35 9.78 18.10
N VAL A 370 -20.67 10.31 19.11
CA VAL A 370 -20.05 9.51 20.18
C VAL A 370 -21.04 8.54 20.83
N ALA A 371 -22.29 8.99 21.09
CA ALA A 371 -23.31 8.12 21.68
C ALA A 371 -23.74 6.95 20.78
N GLU A 372 -23.70 7.15 19.48
CA GLU A 372 -23.93 6.07 18.52
C GLU A 372 -22.76 5.07 18.53
N GLY A 373 -21.52 5.56 18.53
CA GLY A 373 -20.33 4.72 18.63
C GLY A 373 -20.34 3.88 19.91
N GLN A 374 -20.65 4.48 21.05
CA GLN A 374 -20.81 3.78 22.33
C GLN A 374 -21.88 2.68 22.27
N ARG A 375 -23.00 2.94 21.61
CA ARG A 375 -24.07 1.94 21.46
C ARG A 375 -23.60 0.76 20.58
N LYS A 376 -22.95 1.02 19.44
CA LYS A 376 -22.41 -0.04 18.57
C LYS A 376 -21.42 -0.93 19.31
N VAL A 377 -20.52 -0.33 20.10
CA VAL A 377 -19.60 -1.10 20.95
C VAL A 377 -20.33 -1.90 22.02
N ALA A 378 -21.32 -1.29 22.72
CA ALA A 378 -22.11 -1.99 23.75
C ALA A 378 -22.92 -3.16 23.15
N ASP A 379 -23.50 -3.00 21.96
CA ASP A 379 -24.21 -4.06 21.25
C ASP A 379 -23.25 -5.23 20.88
N LEU A 380 -22.06 -4.93 20.42
CA LEU A 380 -21.00 -5.93 20.17
C LEU A 380 -20.59 -6.65 21.45
N LEU A 381 -20.33 -5.90 22.54
CA LEU A 381 -19.90 -6.48 23.80
C LEU A 381 -20.99 -7.36 24.44
N ALA A 382 -22.26 -6.97 24.32
CA ALA A 382 -23.39 -7.78 24.80
C ALA A 382 -23.51 -9.12 24.05
N ASP A 383 -23.04 -9.17 22.81
CA ASP A 383 -23.06 -10.37 21.98
C ASP A 383 -21.77 -11.21 22.13
N ARG A 384 -20.59 -10.59 22.22
CA ARG A 384 -19.30 -11.29 22.12
C ARG A 384 -18.50 -11.38 23.43
N LEU A 385 -18.95 -10.72 24.52
CA LEU A 385 -18.25 -10.76 25.80
C LEU A 385 -19.16 -11.42 26.86
N PRO A 386 -18.87 -12.66 27.31
CA PRO A 386 -19.70 -13.35 28.29
C PRO A 386 -19.85 -12.56 29.58
N GLY A 387 -21.09 -12.40 30.05
CA GLY A 387 -21.39 -11.68 31.28
C GLY A 387 -21.38 -10.16 31.18
N TYR A 388 -21.23 -9.59 30.00
CA TYR A 388 -21.36 -8.13 29.80
C TYR A 388 -22.83 -7.70 29.83
N ASP A 389 -23.15 -6.69 30.64
CA ASP A 389 -24.44 -6.02 30.69
C ASP A 389 -24.23 -4.54 30.34
N PRO A 390 -24.88 -4.03 29.27
CA PRO A 390 -24.75 -2.62 28.86
C PRO A 390 -25.11 -1.58 29.96
N GLU A 391 -25.92 -1.93 30.95
CA GLU A 391 -26.31 -1.03 32.03
C GLU A 391 -25.35 -1.05 33.24
N THR A 392 -24.69 -2.19 33.49
CA THR A 392 -23.92 -2.40 34.73
C THR A 392 -22.44 -2.73 34.47
N GLY A 393 -22.06 -3.02 33.22
CA GLY A 393 -20.71 -3.49 32.83
C GLY A 393 -20.54 -4.99 33.03
N LEU A 394 -19.28 -5.44 33.11
CA LEU A 394 -18.92 -6.86 33.14
C LEU A 394 -19.29 -7.53 34.48
N ASP A 395 -20.02 -8.65 34.44
CA ASP A 395 -20.19 -9.58 35.54
C ASP A 395 -19.50 -10.91 35.25
N ALA A 396 -18.33 -11.14 35.81
CA ALA A 396 -17.39 -12.24 35.52
C ALA A 396 -17.90 -13.66 35.92
N SER A 397 -19.22 -13.93 35.88
CA SER A 397 -19.79 -15.16 36.44
C SER A 397 -20.21 -16.25 35.47
N GLU A 398 -20.01 -16.11 34.15
CA GLU A 398 -20.46 -17.10 33.18
C GLU A 398 -19.32 -17.99 32.62
N GLY A 399 -19.68 -19.22 32.28
CA GLY A 399 -18.73 -20.32 32.00
C GLY A 399 -18.20 -20.35 30.56
N ALA A 400 -17.22 -21.23 30.32
CA ALA A 400 -16.59 -21.42 29.02
C ALA A 400 -17.60 -21.73 27.89
N PRO A 401 -17.33 -21.25 26.65
CA PRO A 401 -18.13 -21.51 25.47
C PRO A 401 -18.39 -22.99 25.24
N THR A 402 -19.57 -23.32 24.76
CA THR A 402 -20.00 -24.73 24.53
C THR A 402 -20.26 -25.05 23.06
N THR A 403 -20.41 -24.05 22.23
CA THR A 403 -20.63 -24.16 20.77
C THR A 403 -19.75 -23.14 20.02
N ASP A 404 -19.59 -23.30 18.71
CA ASP A 404 -18.83 -22.38 17.86
C ASP A 404 -19.52 -21.00 17.70
N ASP A 405 -20.79 -20.88 18.08
CA ASP A 405 -21.55 -19.61 18.08
C ASP A 405 -21.48 -18.86 19.42
N ASP A 406 -20.95 -19.51 20.47
CA ASP A 406 -20.80 -18.88 21.78
C ASP A 406 -19.66 -17.83 21.77
N PRO A 407 -19.78 -16.74 22.54
CA PRO A 407 -18.74 -15.74 22.64
C PRO A 407 -17.46 -16.28 23.32
N TYR A 408 -16.30 -15.88 22.81
CA TYR A 408 -14.99 -16.35 23.28
C TYR A 408 -14.16 -15.25 23.97
N ALA A 409 -14.52 -13.97 23.83
CA ALA A 409 -13.76 -12.89 24.44
C ALA A 409 -13.78 -13.01 25.97
N VAL A 410 -12.64 -12.70 26.61
CA VAL A 410 -12.48 -12.78 28.08
C VAL A 410 -12.54 -11.41 28.74
N ASP A 411 -12.21 -10.33 28.03
CA ASP A 411 -12.28 -8.95 28.52
C ASP A 411 -12.29 -7.98 27.33
N ALA A 412 -12.55 -6.70 27.59
CA ALA A 412 -12.55 -5.65 26.58
C ALA A 412 -12.01 -4.32 27.12
N LEU A 413 -11.32 -3.57 26.26
CA LEU A 413 -10.91 -2.19 26.50
C LEU A 413 -11.58 -1.28 25.45
N GLU A 414 -12.40 -0.35 25.92
CA GLU A 414 -13.14 0.58 25.07
C GLU A 414 -12.38 1.91 24.90
N ALA A 415 -12.43 2.51 23.72
CA ALA A 415 -11.81 3.79 23.41
C ALA A 415 -12.74 4.66 22.57
N TYR A 416 -13.11 5.83 23.10
CA TYR A 416 -14.04 6.79 22.49
C TYR A 416 -13.41 8.16 22.27
N ASP A 417 -12.20 8.40 22.74
CA ASP A 417 -11.44 9.62 22.47
C ASP A 417 -10.23 9.34 21.56
N ASP A 418 -9.83 10.35 20.80
CA ASP A 418 -8.76 10.26 19.79
C ASP A 418 -7.43 9.78 20.38
N GLU A 419 -7.13 10.12 21.65
CA GLU A 419 -5.85 9.75 22.27
C GLU A 419 -5.80 8.24 22.56
N GLN A 420 -6.87 7.69 23.14
CA GLN A 420 -6.97 6.26 23.44
C GLN A 420 -7.01 5.43 22.15
N GLN A 421 -7.85 5.81 21.18
CA GLN A 421 -7.95 5.15 19.88
C GLN A 421 -6.59 5.15 19.15
N SER A 422 -5.93 6.31 19.13
CA SER A 422 -4.59 6.46 18.52
C SER A 422 -3.55 5.52 19.16
N ARG A 423 -3.63 5.23 20.49
CA ARG A 423 -2.73 4.29 21.16
C ARG A 423 -2.95 2.86 20.70
N PHE A 424 -4.20 2.41 20.53
CA PHE A 424 -4.52 1.08 20.02
C PHE A 424 -4.05 0.92 18.56
N TRP A 425 -4.37 1.88 17.71
CA TRP A 425 -3.93 1.87 16.32
C TRP A 425 -2.40 1.93 16.16
N LYS A 426 -1.71 2.73 16.98
CA LYS A 426 -0.23 2.77 16.96
C LYS A 426 0.38 1.45 17.33
N MET A 427 -0.14 0.78 18.35
CA MET A 427 0.32 -0.55 18.74
C MET A 427 0.14 -1.55 17.59
N ARG A 428 -1.03 -1.59 16.96
CA ARG A 428 -1.30 -2.47 15.81
C ARG A 428 -0.37 -2.15 14.62
N LYS A 429 -0.22 -0.88 14.26
CA LYS A 429 0.64 -0.43 13.15
C LYS A 429 2.15 -0.62 13.43
N ALA A 430 2.57 -0.65 14.68
CA ALA A 430 3.95 -0.90 15.07
C ALA A 430 4.38 -2.37 14.92
N GLY A 431 3.44 -3.29 14.73
CA GLY A 431 3.73 -4.73 14.65
C GLY A 431 4.79 -5.08 13.61
N LEU A 432 4.59 -4.67 12.37
CA LEU A 432 5.55 -4.96 11.30
C LEU A 432 6.94 -4.32 11.52
N PRO A 433 7.07 -3.01 11.84
CA PRO A 433 8.37 -2.43 12.20
C PRO A 433 9.09 -3.18 13.34
N ILE A 434 8.36 -3.57 14.37
CA ILE A 434 8.92 -4.30 15.51
C ILE A 434 9.41 -5.68 15.07
N LEU A 435 8.61 -6.42 14.32
CA LEU A 435 8.98 -7.73 13.77
C LEU A 435 10.22 -7.65 12.87
N LEU A 436 10.28 -6.66 11.99
CA LEU A 436 11.41 -6.44 11.08
C LEU A 436 12.69 -5.97 11.81
N SER A 437 12.57 -5.40 13.00
CA SER A 437 13.73 -4.98 13.82
C SER A 437 14.47 -6.13 14.50
N ARG A 438 13.88 -7.34 14.55
CA ARG A 438 14.52 -8.54 15.13
C ARG A 438 15.77 -8.90 14.33
N THR A 439 16.77 -9.43 15.01
CA THR A 439 18.07 -9.79 14.42
C THR A 439 18.35 -11.28 14.61
N GLY A 440 19.24 -11.83 13.76
CA GLY A 440 19.63 -13.24 13.83
C GLY A 440 18.62 -14.18 13.16
N ASP A 441 18.60 -15.44 13.64
CA ASP A 441 17.76 -16.50 13.08
C ASP A 441 16.26 -16.32 13.41
N ASP A 442 15.95 -15.46 14.38
CA ASP A 442 14.58 -15.12 14.78
C ASP A 442 13.97 -13.98 13.95
N LYS A 443 14.69 -13.47 12.94
CA LYS A 443 14.17 -12.42 12.06
C LYS A 443 13.01 -12.97 11.24
N HIS A 444 11.88 -12.27 11.29
CA HIS A 444 10.75 -12.56 10.44
C HIS A 444 11.07 -12.29 8.97
N TRP A 445 10.66 -13.18 8.07
CA TRP A 445 10.85 -13.06 6.62
C TRP A 445 9.48 -12.94 5.96
N PRO A 446 9.01 -11.72 5.69
CA PRO A 446 7.77 -11.54 4.93
C PRO A 446 8.05 -11.89 3.47
N PHE A 447 7.47 -12.96 2.98
CA PHE A 447 7.50 -13.36 1.56
C PHE A 447 6.11 -13.69 1.03
N VAL A 448 5.10 -13.38 1.80
CA VAL A 448 3.68 -13.38 1.40
C VAL A 448 3.12 -12.04 1.82
N GLU A 449 2.51 -11.34 0.87
CA GLU A 449 1.86 -10.05 1.04
C GLU A 449 0.41 -10.20 0.60
N ASP A 450 -0.52 -9.67 1.40
CA ASP A 450 -1.96 -9.71 1.12
C ASP A 450 -2.50 -11.09 0.70
N THR A 451 -2.52 -12.02 1.63
CA THR A 451 -3.24 -13.29 1.42
C THR A 451 -4.74 -13.05 1.50
N ALA A 452 -5.42 -13.57 0.52
CA ALA A 452 -6.87 -13.59 0.50
C ALA A 452 -7.41 -14.64 1.49
#